data_36e5ca54ee200eb6b39c38e2d1cb6c5d
#
_entry.id   36e5ca54ee200eb6b39c38e2d1cb6c5d
#
_cell.length_a   1.000
_cell.length_b   1.000
_cell.length_c   1.000
_cell.angle_alpha   90.00
_cell.angle_beta   90.00
_cell.angle_gamma   90.00
#
_symmetry.space_group_name_H-M   'P 1'
#
loop_
_entity.id
_entity.type
_entity.pdbx_description
1 polymer ?
#
loop_
_entity_poly.entity_id
_entity_poly.type
_entity_poly.pdbx_seq_one_letter_code
_entity_poly.pdbx_strand_id
1 'polypeptide(L)'
;VSGDDLSIAPGLTLPAAELRWRFSRAGGPGGQGVNTTDSRVELRFDLAASPSLPEPLRQRALARLGGRLVGGELVLVAAEQRSQWLNRQAARRRLAELVAWAITPPPPPRRPTRPSRASQVRRLAAKRLRGARKAERREGRRPGES
;
A
#
# COMPACT_ATOMS: atom_id res chain seq x y z
N VAL A 1 -9.71 -6.72 -27.46
CA VAL A 1 -8.91 -6.00 -26.47
C VAL A 1 -7.91 -5.16 -27.25
N SER A 2 -8.09 -3.84 -27.25
CA SER A 2 -7.15 -2.94 -27.90
C SER A 2 -5.82 -2.97 -27.15
N GLY A 3 -4.69 -2.90 -27.86
CA GLY A 3 -3.35 -3.03 -27.25
C GLY A 3 -3.00 -2.01 -26.15
N ASP A 4 -3.85 -1.02 -25.92
CA ASP A 4 -3.70 0.01 -24.89
C ASP A 4 -4.60 -0.21 -23.67
N ASP A 5 -5.44 -1.24 -23.65
CA ASP A 5 -6.27 -1.60 -22.50
C ASP A 5 -5.38 -2.12 -21.34
N LEU A 6 -5.81 -1.90 -20.12
CA LEU A 6 -5.04 -2.25 -18.94
C LEU A 6 -5.66 -3.43 -18.20
N SER A 7 -5.00 -4.58 -18.25
CA SER A 7 -5.40 -5.76 -17.48
C SER A 7 -5.14 -5.54 -15.99
N ILE A 8 -6.14 -5.76 -15.16
CA ILE A 8 -6.08 -5.60 -13.70
C ILE A 8 -6.02 -6.97 -13.02
N ALA A 9 -6.93 -7.87 -13.41
CA ALA A 9 -7.06 -9.21 -12.86
C ALA A 9 -7.66 -10.13 -13.93
N PRO A 10 -7.63 -11.45 -13.76
CA PRO A 10 -8.30 -12.36 -14.68
C PRO A 10 -9.77 -11.96 -14.88
N GLY A 11 -10.16 -11.67 -16.12
CA GLY A 11 -11.51 -11.24 -16.49
C GLY A 11 -11.83 -9.78 -16.18
N LEU A 12 -10.88 -8.98 -15.71
CA LEU A 12 -11.07 -7.55 -15.47
C LEU A 12 -10.01 -6.72 -16.20
N THR A 13 -10.47 -5.91 -17.14
CA THR A 13 -9.63 -5.02 -17.95
C THR A 13 -10.24 -3.63 -17.96
N LEU A 14 -9.43 -2.61 -17.77
CA LEU A 14 -9.82 -1.22 -17.94
C LEU A 14 -9.53 -0.79 -19.38
N PRO A 15 -10.56 -0.31 -20.12
CA PRO A 15 -10.37 0.21 -21.46
C PRO A 15 -9.46 1.43 -21.45
N ALA A 16 -8.69 1.62 -22.51
CA ALA A 16 -7.84 2.81 -22.69
C ALA A 16 -8.63 4.12 -22.61
N ALA A 17 -9.91 4.10 -22.98
CA ALA A 17 -10.81 5.26 -22.94
C ALA A 17 -11.07 5.78 -21.51
N GLU A 18 -10.94 4.95 -20.49
CA GLU A 18 -11.07 5.35 -19.09
C GLU A 18 -9.76 5.90 -18.50
N LEU A 19 -8.66 5.83 -19.24
CA LEU A 19 -7.34 6.28 -18.83
C LEU A 19 -7.05 7.64 -19.45
N ARG A 20 -6.96 8.67 -18.60
CA ARG A 20 -6.65 10.04 -19.04
C ARG A 20 -5.18 10.35 -18.77
N TRP A 21 -4.50 10.89 -19.77
CA TRP A 21 -3.09 11.16 -19.75
C TRP A 21 -2.80 12.65 -19.81
N ARG A 22 -1.83 13.10 -19.00
CA ARG A 22 -1.19 14.40 -19.13
C ARG A 22 0.32 14.22 -19.20
N PHE A 23 0.92 14.95 -20.08
CA PHE A 23 2.36 14.97 -20.29
C PHE A 23 2.91 16.35 -19.96
N SER A 24 4.03 16.41 -19.26
CA SER A 24 4.69 17.67 -18.90
C SER A 24 6.19 17.46 -18.83
N ARG A 25 6.92 18.56 -18.88
CA ARG A 25 8.38 18.51 -18.68
C ARG A 25 8.69 18.06 -17.27
N ALA A 26 9.68 17.20 -17.12
CA ALA A 26 10.24 16.87 -15.82
C ALA A 26 10.93 18.15 -15.28
N GLY A 27 10.30 18.80 -14.30
CA GLY A 27 10.88 19.98 -13.64
C GLY A 27 12.03 19.55 -12.73
N GLY A 28 13.17 20.15 -12.92
CA GLY A 28 14.33 20.07 -12.01
C GLY A 28 15.17 21.34 -12.14
N PRO A 29 15.91 21.79 -11.11
CA PRO A 29 16.84 22.91 -11.23
C PRO A 29 17.92 22.53 -12.26
N GLY A 30 17.90 23.24 -13.40
CA GLY A 30 18.61 22.88 -14.61
C GLY A 30 20.11 22.76 -14.45
N GLY A 31 20.65 21.67 -14.96
CA GLY A 31 21.97 21.62 -15.57
C GLY A 31 21.82 21.61 -17.08
N GLN A 32 22.89 21.95 -17.81
CA GLN A 32 22.90 21.87 -19.26
C GLN A 32 22.50 20.47 -19.72
N GLY A 33 21.42 20.35 -20.52
CA GLY A 33 20.84 19.07 -20.92
C GLY A 33 19.46 18.77 -20.31
N VAL A 34 18.80 19.76 -19.70
CA VAL A 34 17.41 19.65 -19.29
C VAL A 34 16.59 19.36 -20.54
N ASN A 35 16.05 18.14 -20.56
CA ASN A 35 15.26 17.57 -21.64
C ASN A 35 14.19 18.54 -22.12
N THR A 36 14.24 18.89 -23.39
CA THR A 36 13.16 19.51 -24.16
C THR A 36 11.95 18.55 -24.33
N THR A 37 12.05 17.32 -23.82
CA THR A 37 11.04 16.26 -23.95
C THR A 37 10.14 16.22 -22.73
N ASP A 38 8.83 16.18 -22.96
CA ASP A 38 7.80 16.02 -21.93
C ASP A 38 7.80 14.57 -21.40
N SER A 39 8.81 14.23 -20.61
CA SER A 39 8.99 12.86 -20.10
C SER A 39 8.13 12.55 -18.86
N ARG A 40 7.65 13.56 -18.14
CA ARG A 40 6.76 13.38 -16.98
C ARG A 40 5.37 13.01 -17.46
N VAL A 41 4.86 11.93 -16.92
CA VAL A 41 3.53 11.37 -17.24
C VAL A 41 2.66 11.41 -16.01
N GLU A 42 1.45 11.94 -16.15
CA GLU A 42 0.38 11.87 -15.16
C GLU A 42 -0.76 11.03 -15.76
N LEU A 43 -1.13 9.98 -15.05
CA LEU A 43 -2.24 9.09 -15.37
C LEU A 43 -3.38 9.35 -14.40
N ARG A 44 -4.57 9.61 -14.93
CA ARG A 44 -5.81 9.76 -14.16
C ARG A 44 -6.80 8.68 -14.52
N PHE A 45 -7.41 8.09 -13.51
CA PHE A 45 -8.45 7.09 -13.64
C PHE A 45 -9.59 7.42 -12.68
N ASP A 46 -10.80 7.59 -13.21
CA ASP A 46 -12.00 7.85 -12.41
C ASP A 46 -12.52 6.54 -11.80
N LEU A 47 -12.06 6.25 -10.59
CA LEU A 47 -12.44 5.04 -9.86
C LEU A 47 -13.93 5.07 -9.47
N ALA A 48 -14.43 6.26 -9.11
CA ALA A 48 -15.81 6.40 -8.64
C ALA A 48 -16.84 6.19 -9.74
N ALA A 49 -16.54 6.62 -10.97
CA ALA A 49 -17.45 6.56 -12.09
C ALA A 49 -17.09 5.50 -13.14
N SER A 50 -16.10 4.64 -12.91
CA SER A 50 -15.68 3.62 -13.87
C SER A 50 -16.80 2.62 -14.19
N PRO A 51 -17.26 2.54 -15.44
CA PRO A 51 -18.26 1.54 -15.83
C PRO A 51 -17.66 0.14 -15.97
N SER A 52 -16.34 0.04 -16.14
CA SER A 52 -15.64 -1.24 -16.30
C SER A 52 -15.43 -1.99 -14.99
N LEU A 53 -15.56 -1.30 -13.84
CA LEU A 53 -15.51 -1.93 -12.53
C LEU A 53 -16.93 -2.32 -12.09
N PRO A 54 -17.19 -3.62 -11.86
CA PRO A 54 -18.43 -4.08 -11.23
C PRO A 54 -18.65 -3.38 -9.88
N GLU A 55 -19.90 -3.05 -9.57
CA GLU A 55 -20.26 -2.28 -8.37
C GLU A 55 -19.64 -2.82 -7.06
N PRO A 56 -19.65 -4.14 -6.77
CA PRO A 56 -19.05 -4.65 -5.54
C PRO A 56 -17.54 -4.42 -5.47
N LEU A 57 -16.84 -4.48 -6.62
CA LEU A 57 -15.40 -4.23 -6.69
C LEU A 57 -15.09 -2.74 -6.58
N ARG A 58 -15.90 -1.90 -7.21
CA ARG A 58 -15.80 -0.45 -7.13
C ARG A 58 -15.99 0.04 -5.70
N GLN A 59 -17.01 -0.41 -4.99
CA GLN A 59 -17.24 -0.07 -3.59
C GLN A 59 -16.08 -0.51 -2.69
N ARG A 60 -15.54 -1.70 -2.91
CA ARG A 60 -14.38 -2.18 -2.17
C ARG A 60 -13.15 -1.31 -2.42
N ALA A 61 -12.90 -0.96 -3.67
CA ALA A 61 -11.78 -0.10 -4.04
C ALA A 61 -11.94 1.31 -3.45
N LEU A 62 -13.13 1.89 -3.50
CA LEU A 62 -13.43 3.19 -2.88
C LEU A 62 -13.20 3.17 -1.37
N ALA A 63 -13.64 2.12 -0.68
CA ALA A 63 -13.42 1.97 0.76
C ALA A 63 -11.93 1.94 1.12
N ARG A 64 -11.09 1.31 0.30
CA ARG A 64 -9.64 1.18 0.56
C ARG A 64 -8.82 2.37 0.10
N LEU A 65 -9.22 3.00 -0.99
CA LEU A 65 -8.45 4.06 -1.66
C LEU A 65 -9.00 5.46 -1.42
N GLY A 66 -10.11 5.61 -0.70
CA GLY A 66 -10.79 6.89 -0.53
C GLY A 66 -9.87 8.04 -0.10
N GLY A 67 -8.91 7.78 0.80
CA GLY A 67 -7.91 8.76 1.23
C GLY A 67 -6.83 9.11 0.18
N ARG A 68 -6.80 8.41 -0.95
CA ARG A 68 -5.85 8.63 -2.06
C ARG A 68 -6.52 9.21 -3.31
N LEU A 69 -7.84 9.36 -3.28
CA LEU A 69 -8.60 9.89 -4.41
C LEU A 69 -8.63 11.42 -4.36
N VAL A 70 -8.51 12.02 -5.53
CA VAL A 70 -8.70 13.45 -5.73
C VAL A 70 -9.98 13.61 -6.55
N GLY A 71 -11.07 14.02 -5.92
CA GLY A 71 -12.37 14.15 -6.59
C GLY A 71 -12.93 12.85 -7.17
N GLY A 72 -12.64 11.69 -6.56
CA GLY A 72 -13.06 10.37 -7.06
C GLY A 72 -12.06 9.72 -8.01
N GLU A 73 -11.01 10.43 -8.40
CA GLU A 73 -9.98 9.96 -9.33
C GLU A 73 -8.71 9.50 -8.62
N LEU A 74 -8.11 8.42 -9.13
CA LEU A 74 -6.72 8.08 -8.87
C LEU A 74 -5.82 8.89 -9.79
N VAL A 75 -4.87 9.62 -9.19
CA VAL A 75 -3.86 10.39 -9.93
C VAL A 75 -2.49 9.79 -9.65
N LEU A 76 -1.83 9.30 -10.68
CA LEU A 76 -0.50 8.67 -10.61
C LEU A 76 0.48 9.43 -11.49
N VAL A 77 1.64 9.72 -10.93
CA VAL A 77 2.72 10.41 -11.64
C VAL A 77 3.91 9.48 -11.79
N ALA A 78 4.50 9.46 -12.97
CA ALA A 78 5.75 8.77 -13.26
C ALA A 78 6.70 9.75 -14.01
N ALA A 79 7.87 9.95 -13.45
CA ALA A 79 8.89 10.84 -13.98
C ALA A 79 10.32 10.30 -13.75
N GLU A 80 10.45 9.03 -13.38
CA GLU A 80 11.73 8.43 -12.99
C GLU A 80 12.61 8.11 -14.20
N GLN A 81 11.99 7.91 -15.35
CA GLN A 81 12.69 7.54 -16.57
C GLN A 81 12.88 8.74 -17.50
N ARG A 82 13.91 8.69 -18.34
CA ARG A 82 14.13 9.72 -19.38
C ARG A 82 13.13 9.60 -20.53
N SER A 83 12.57 8.42 -20.74
CA SER A 83 11.62 8.13 -21.80
C SER A 83 10.18 8.30 -21.31
N GLN A 84 9.40 9.11 -22.03
CA GLN A 84 7.96 9.26 -21.80
C GLN A 84 7.24 7.90 -21.87
N TRP A 85 7.63 7.05 -22.85
CA TRP A 85 7.05 5.72 -23.00
C TRP A 85 7.29 4.84 -21.78
N LEU A 86 8.50 4.82 -21.22
CA LEU A 86 8.83 4.07 -20.01
C LEU A 86 8.04 4.58 -18.79
N ASN A 87 7.90 5.89 -18.65
CA ASN A 87 7.08 6.49 -17.60
C ASN A 87 5.60 6.15 -17.76
N ARG A 88 5.10 6.12 -19.00
CA ARG A 88 3.73 5.67 -19.30
C ARG A 88 3.52 4.22 -18.86
N GLN A 89 4.45 3.32 -19.17
CA GLN A 89 4.39 1.92 -18.74
C GLN A 89 4.47 1.78 -17.22
N ALA A 90 5.30 2.59 -16.57
CA ALA A 90 5.41 2.61 -15.11
C ALA A 90 4.10 3.06 -14.44
N ALA A 91 3.46 4.12 -14.95
CA ALA A 91 2.17 4.60 -14.45
C ALA A 91 1.06 3.55 -14.63
N ARG A 92 1.01 2.89 -15.79
CA ARG A 92 0.06 1.79 -16.08
C ARG A 92 0.21 0.64 -15.07
N ARG A 93 1.44 0.18 -14.87
CA ARG A 93 1.73 -0.91 -13.94
C ARG A 93 1.32 -0.55 -12.50
N ARG A 94 1.65 0.64 -12.04
CA ARG A 94 1.24 1.14 -10.71
C ARG A 94 -0.27 1.21 -10.56
N LEU A 95 -0.99 1.66 -11.59
CA LEU A 95 -2.45 1.69 -11.55
C LEU A 95 -3.02 0.27 -11.45
N ALA A 96 -2.52 -0.65 -12.28
CA ALA A 96 -2.97 -2.05 -12.25
C ALA A 96 -2.74 -2.70 -10.88
N GLU A 97 -1.56 -2.57 -10.32
CA GLU A 97 -1.21 -3.11 -9.00
C GLU A 97 -2.08 -2.51 -7.89
N LEU A 98 -2.30 -1.19 -7.93
CA LEU A 98 -3.08 -0.49 -6.92
C LEU A 98 -4.56 -0.87 -6.96
N VAL A 99 -5.16 -0.93 -8.15
CA VAL A 99 -6.56 -1.34 -8.31
C VAL A 99 -6.72 -2.83 -7.99
N ALA A 100 -5.83 -3.70 -8.46
CA ALA A 100 -5.84 -5.13 -8.14
C ALA A 100 -5.78 -5.38 -6.62
N TRP A 101 -4.90 -4.67 -5.92
CA TRP A 101 -4.85 -4.72 -4.46
C TRP A 101 -6.15 -4.24 -3.81
N ALA A 102 -6.70 -3.14 -4.31
CA ALA A 102 -7.89 -2.52 -3.73
C ALA A 102 -9.15 -3.38 -3.86
N ILE A 103 -9.29 -4.12 -4.95
CA ILE A 103 -10.44 -5.01 -5.20
C ILE A 103 -10.28 -6.39 -4.54
N THR A 104 -9.07 -6.78 -4.12
CA THR A 104 -8.82 -8.07 -3.46
C THR A 104 -9.65 -8.20 -2.17
N PRO A 105 -10.32 -9.33 -1.93
CA PRO A 105 -11.03 -9.53 -0.68
C PRO A 105 -10.11 -9.38 0.54
N PRO A 106 -10.59 -8.88 1.67
CA PRO A 106 -9.80 -8.87 2.89
C PRO A 106 -9.47 -10.31 3.30
N PRO A 107 -8.28 -10.54 3.89
CA PRO A 107 -7.96 -11.86 4.42
C PRO A 107 -9.00 -12.27 5.48
N PRO A 108 -9.30 -13.56 5.61
CA PRO A 108 -10.22 -14.04 6.63
C PRO A 108 -9.73 -13.59 8.02
N PRO A 109 -10.65 -13.28 8.94
CA PRO A 109 -10.27 -12.87 10.29
C PRO A 109 -9.42 -13.97 10.93
N ARG A 110 -8.27 -13.56 11.47
CA ARG A 110 -7.40 -14.51 12.17
C ARG A 110 -8.17 -15.08 13.36
N ARG A 111 -8.32 -16.40 13.41
CA ARG A 111 -8.86 -17.06 14.59
C ARG A 111 -7.96 -16.71 15.79
N PRO A 112 -8.54 -16.24 16.91
CA PRO A 112 -7.75 -16.01 18.11
C PRO A 112 -7.09 -17.31 18.54
N THR A 113 -5.76 -17.32 18.56
CA THR A 113 -4.99 -18.47 19.04
C THR A 113 -4.87 -18.39 20.55
N ARG A 114 -5.29 -19.44 21.25
CA ARG A 114 -5.01 -19.56 22.69
C ARG A 114 -3.51 -19.87 22.88
N PRO A 115 -2.86 -19.25 23.88
CA PRO A 115 -1.49 -19.62 24.24
C PRO A 115 -1.40 -21.12 24.53
N SER A 116 -0.39 -21.78 23.97
CA SER A 116 -0.17 -23.21 24.25
C SER A 116 0.12 -23.43 25.73
N ARG A 117 -0.21 -24.62 26.24
CA ARG A 117 0.07 -25.01 27.65
C ARG A 117 1.56 -24.81 28.00
N ALA A 118 2.45 -25.17 27.09
CA ALA A 118 3.90 -24.95 27.24
C ALA A 118 4.27 -23.46 27.33
N SER A 119 3.62 -22.58 26.56
CA SER A 119 3.81 -21.13 26.63
C SER A 119 3.35 -20.56 27.97
N GLN A 120 2.21 -21.03 28.49
CA GLN A 120 1.71 -20.62 29.81
C GLN A 120 2.65 -21.05 30.93
N VAL A 121 3.14 -22.31 30.89
CA VAL A 121 4.11 -22.81 31.86
C VAL A 121 5.41 -21.99 31.83
N ARG A 122 5.97 -21.74 30.65
CA ARG A 122 7.18 -20.89 30.51
C ARG A 122 6.97 -19.47 31.06
N ARG A 123 5.81 -18.87 30.77
CA ARG A 123 5.46 -17.54 31.27
C ARG A 123 5.37 -17.52 32.81
N LEU A 124 4.74 -18.53 33.42
CA LEU A 124 4.63 -18.66 34.87
C LEU A 124 6.01 -18.87 35.50
N ALA A 125 6.86 -19.75 34.95
CA ALA A 125 8.20 -19.98 35.42
C ALA A 125 9.05 -18.68 35.36
N ALA A 126 8.98 -17.94 34.25
CA ALA A 126 9.69 -16.67 34.12
C ALA A 126 9.18 -15.60 35.11
N LYS A 127 7.88 -15.60 35.41
CA LYS A 127 7.28 -14.70 36.42
C LYS A 127 7.75 -15.04 37.82
N ARG A 128 7.81 -16.35 38.20
CA ARG A 128 8.33 -16.81 39.48
C ARG A 128 9.78 -16.44 39.67
N LEU A 129 10.62 -16.67 38.67
CA LEU A 129 12.05 -16.30 38.71
C LEU A 129 12.27 -14.80 38.91
N ARG A 130 11.48 -13.97 38.19
CA ARG A 130 11.54 -12.50 38.39
C ARG A 130 11.06 -12.08 39.78
N GLY A 131 10.04 -12.76 40.30
CA GLY A 131 9.57 -12.54 41.69
C GLY A 131 10.61 -12.87 42.73
N ALA A 132 11.30 -14.01 42.62
CA ALA A 132 12.40 -14.41 43.50
C ALA A 132 13.53 -13.40 43.51
N ARG A 133 14.00 -13.00 42.32
CA ARG A 133 15.05 -11.95 42.19
C ARG A 133 14.65 -10.60 42.80
N LYS A 134 13.38 -10.26 42.74
CA LYS A 134 12.86 -9.03 43.36
C LYS A 134 12.80 -9.15 44.89
N ALA A 135 12.46 -10.32 45.43
CA ALA A 135 12.45 -10.59 46.84
C ALA A 135 13.89 -10.51 47.42
N GLU A 136 14.85 -11.19 46.80
CA GLU A 136 16.27 -11.11 47.20
C GLU A 136 16.82 -9.67 47.25
N ARG A 137 16.47 -8.83 46.28
CA ARG A 137 16.84 -7.41 46.28
C ARG A 137 16.23 -6.62 47.42
N ARG A 138 15.02 -6.98 47.88
CA ARG A 138 14.35 -6.33 49.00
C ARG A 138 14.97 -6.75 50.33
N GLU A 139 15.38 -8.00 50.49
CA GLU A 139 16.03 -8.51 51.68
C GLU A 139 17.47 -7.94 51.83
N GLY A 140 18.21 -7.88 50.71
CA GLY A 140 19.56 -7.26 50.70
C GLY A 140 19.56 -5.75 50.89
N ARG A 141 18.40 -5.08 50.89
CA ARG A 141 18.26 -3.61 51.08
C ARG A 141 17.70 -3.26 52.48
N ARG A 142 17.59 -4.21 53.43
CA ARG A 142 17.28 -3.86 54.79
C ARG A 142 18.50 -3.15 55.38
N PRO A 143 18.37 -1.88 55.84
CA PRO A 143 19.46 -1.21 56.56
C PRO A 143 19.70 -2.00 57.84
N GLY A 144 20.93 -2.32 58.14
CA GLY A 144 21.32 -2.95 59.39
C GLY A 144 20.83 -2.09 60.55
N GLU A 145 20.10 -2.71 61.47
CA GLU A 145 19.85 -2.15 62.78
C GLU A 145 21.23 -2.00 63.46
N SER A 146 21.60 -0.75 63.76
CA SER A 146 22.61 -0.40 64.72
C SER A 146 21.92 -0.03 66.00
#